data_dff4644ccaf799c4940fcd7c8916d71f
#
_entry.id   dff4644ccaf799c4940fcd7c8916d71f
#
_cell.length_a   1.000
_cell.length_b   1.000
_cell.length_c   1.000
_cell.angle_alpha   90.00
_cell.angle_beta   90.00
_cell.angle_gamma   90.00
#
_symmetry.space_group_name_H-M   'P 1'
#
loop_
_entity.id
_entity.type
_entity.pdbx_description
1 polymer ?
#
loop_
_entity_poly.entity_id
_entity_poly.type
_entity_poly.pdbx_seq_one_letter_code
_entity_poly.pdbx_strand_id
1 'polypeptide(L)'
;FDIDYFSGAFLLNVLESGDDSDLVLASKRAVGSRDKRSRFRRLATLVFNLLLRTLFGSQVSDTHGMKAIRRRVVDDIAPRVASTQDLFDTELVIRAERAGYRIAEVPVTVEELRSSKSNLLRRVPRTLRGLWRIRRLLRREGR
;
A
#
# COMPACT_ATOMS: atom_id res chain seq x y z
N PHE A 1 1.10 8.30 -13.86
CA PHE A 1 2.09 8.24 -12.78
C PHE A 1 2.47 9.67 -12.45
N ASP A 2 2.03 10.16 -11.30
CA ASP A 2 2.46 11.45 -10.79
C ASP A 2 3.83 11.23 -10.13
N ILE A 3 4.89 11.44 -10.92
CA ILE A 3 6.30 11.26 -10.51
C ILE A 3 6.76 12.37 -9.55
N ASP A 4 5.90 13.35 -9.28
CA ASP A 4 6.22 14.52 -8.45
C ASP A 4 6.38 14.19 -6.94
N TYR A 5 6.33 12.89 -6.59
CA TYR A 5 6.48 12.42 -5.22
C TYR A 5 7.85 11.88 -4.86
N PHE A 6 8.81 11.92 -5.76
CA PHE A 6 10.18 11.60 -5.43
C PHE A 6 10.77 12.74 -4.62
N SER A 7 10.31 12.90 -3.38
CA SER A 7 10.91 13.85 -2.47
C SER A 7 12.15 13.25 -1.85
N GLY A 8 13.26 13.99 -1.84
CA GLY A 8 14.44 13.63 -1.07
C GLY A 8 14.11 13.35 0.40
N ALA A 9 13.04 13.95 0.93
CA ALA A 9 12.50 13.67 2.26
C ALA A 9 12.07 12.21 2.44
N PHE A 10 11.48 11.56 1.44
CA PHE A 10 11.16 10.13 1.56
C PHE A 10 12.42 9.27 1.67
N LEU A 11 13.44 9.56 0.86
CA LEU A 11 14.72 8.85 0.94
C LEU A 11 15.41 9.05 2.29
N LEU A 12 15.41 10.27 2.81
CA LEU A 12 15.95 10.55 4.14
C LEU A 12 15.19 9.75 5.22
N ASN A 13 13.86 9.77 5.19
CA ASN A 13 13.05 8.98 6.11
C ASN A 13 13.31 7.47 5.99
N VAL A 14 13.58 6.96 4.77
CA VAL A 14 13.97 5.56 4.58
C VAL A 14 15.32 5.26 5.22
N LEU A 15 16.29 6.16 5.07
CA LEU A 15 17.61 6.02 5.68
C LEU A 15 17.53 6.14 7.22
N GLU A 16 16.71 7.05 7.73
CA GLU A 16 16.48 7.22 9.17
C GLU A 16 15.72 6.05 9.79
N SER A 17 14.81 5.41 9.04
CA SER A 17 14.12 4.18 9.47
C SER A 17 15.08 3.01 9.62
N GLY A 18 16.30 3.16 9.15
CA GLY A 18 17.48 2.37 9.42
C GLY A 18 17.34 0.88 9.18
N ASP A 19 18.13 0.12 9.91
CA ASP A 19 18.20 -1.34 9.80
C ASP A 19 16.99 -2.06 10.40
N ASP A 20 16.07 -1.34 11.04
CA ASP A 20 14.93 -1.92 11.74
C ASP A 20 13.72 -2.27 10.86
N SER A 21 13.70 -1.81 9.59
CA SER A 21 12.56 -2.05 8.71
C SER A 21 12.94 -2.82 7.45
N ASP A 22 12.10 -3.75 7.06
CA ASP A 22 12.25 -4.53 5.83
C ASP A 22 11.57 -3.88 4.64
N LEU A 23 10.54 -3.10 4.92
CA LEU A 23 9.73 -2.38 3.96
C LEU A 23 9.29 -1.06 4.56
N VAL A 24 9.55 0.03 3.86
CA VAL A 24 9.14 1.39 4.25
C VAL A 24 8.12 1.89 3.25
N LEU A 25 6.95 2.30 3.74
CA LEU A 25 5.84 2.80 2.94
C LEU A 25 5.65 4.30 3.14
N ALA A 26 5.51 5.03 2.04
CA ALA A 26 5.04 6.40 2.07
C ALA A 26 3.54 6.42 2.33
N SER A 27 3.13 6.72 3.56
CA SER A 27 1.74 6.70 3.96
C SER A 27 1.13 8.11 4.04
N LYS A 28 0.04 8.30 3.31
CA LYS A 28 -0.78 9.52 3.36
C LYS A 28 -1.54 9.66 4.68
N ARG A 29 -1.50 8.64 5.53
CA ARG A 29 -2.24 8.54 6.77
C ARG A 29 -1.35 8.45 8.01
N ALA A 30 -0.05 8.31 7.84
CA ALA A 30 0.90 8.39 8.94
C ALA A 30 0.78 9.74 9.66
N VAL A 31 1.07 9.76 10.94
CA VAL A 31 1.06 11.00 11.74
C VAL A 31 2.01 12.01 11.09
N GLY A 32 1.53 13.23 10.85
CA GLY A 32 2.30 14.28 10.15
C GLY A 32 2.07 14.36 8.63
N SER A 33 1.34 13.40 8.03
CA SER A 33 1.00 13.46 6.60
C SER A 33 0.00 14.57 6.28
N ARG A 34 0.19 15.23 5.15
CA ARG A 34 -0.74 16.24 4.62
C ARG A 34 -1.39 15.72 3.34
N ASP A 35 -2.65 15.31 3.45
CA ASP A 35 -3.46 14.83 2.32
C ASP A 35 -4.39 15.95 1.83
N LYS A 36 -3.99 16.62 0.75
CA LYS A 36 -4.76 17.70 0.10
C LYS A 36 -5.76 17.18 -0.94
N ARG A 37 -5.95 15.87 -1.05
CA ARG A 37 -6.90 15.28 -2.01
C ARG A 37 -8.35 15.53 -1.61
N SER A 38 -9.27 15.35 -2.57
CA SER A 38 -10.72 15.52 -2.36
C SER A 38 -11.25 14.62 -1.24
N ARG A 39 -12.29 15.09 -0.52
CA ARG A 39 -12.95 14.34 0.56
C ARG A 39 -13.41 12.96 0.10
N PHE A 40 -13.91 12.85 -1.13
CA PHE A 40 -14.34 11.58 -1.71
C PHE A 40 -13.19 10.56 -1.84
N ARG A 41 -12.01 11.00 -2.30
CA ARG A 41 -10.83 10.12 -2.39
C ARG A 41 -10.30 9.71 -1.02
N ARG A 42 -10.36 10.61 -0.04
CA ARG A 42 -10.00 10.29 1.35
C ARG A 42 -10.94 9.24 1.94
N LEU A 43 -12.25 9.38 1.70
CA LEU A 43 -13.26 8.41 2.12
C LEU A 43 -13.03 7.05 1.43
N ALA A 44 -12.79 7.04 0.12
CA ALA A 44 -12.50 5.81 -0.62
C ALA A 44 -11.27 5.08 -0.08
N THR A 45 -10.22 5.82 0.30
CA THR A 45 -9.02 5.25 0.95
C THR A 45 -9.36 4.68 2.33
N LEU A 46 -10.21 5.37 3.11
CA LEU A 46 -10.69 4.88 4.41
C LEU A 46 -11.41 3.54 4.28
N VAL A 47 -12.39 3.48 3.37
CA VAL A 47 -13.18 2.25 3.12
C VAL A 47 -12.26 1.12 2.66
N PHE A 48 -11.32 1.40 1.75
CA PHE A 48 -10.36 0.41 1.27
C PHE A 48 -9.50 -0.15 2.42
N ASN A 49 -8.98 0.71 3.28
CA ASN A 49 -8.17 0.27 4.43
C ASN A 49 -9.00 -0.53 5.44
N LEU A 50 -10.26 -0.14 5.67
CA LEU A 50 -11.16 -0.92 6.50
C LEU A 50 -11.35 -2.33 5.92
N LEU A 51 -11.52 -2.45 4.61
CA LEU A 51 -11.58 -3.75 3.93
C LEU A 51 -10.29 -4.56 4.11
N LEU A 52 -9.11 -3.94 4.01
CA LEU A 52 -7.85 -4.64 4.25
C LEU A 52 -7.74 -5.14 5.68
N ARG A 53 -8.12 -4.34 6.66
CA ARG A 53 -8.13 -4.75 8.08
C ARG A 53 -9.09 -5.92 8.32
N THR A 54 -10.31 -5.84 7.82
CA THR A 54 -11.34 -6.87 8.06
C THR A 54 -11.07 -8.17 7.28
N LEU A 55 -10.51 -8.08 6.07
CA LEU A 55 -10.27 -9.26 5.24
C LEU A 55 -8.95 -9.96 5.55
N PHE A 56 -7.92 -9.21 5.94
CA PHE A 56 -6.55 -9.72 6.06
C PHE A 56 -5.92 -9.50 7.43
N GLY A 57 -6.54 -8.69 8.30
CA GLY A 57 -5.95 -8.29 9.58
C GLY A 57 -4.78 -7.30 9.44
N SER A 58 -4.64 -6.68 8.26
CA SER A 58 -3.54 -5.78 7.95
C SER A 58 -3.54 -4.55 8.86
N GLN A 59 -2.38 -4.19 9.38
CA GLN A 59 -2.17 -2.98 10.19
C GLN A 59 -1.72 -1.79 9.34
N VAL A 60 -1.33 -2.05 8.10
CA VAL A 60 -0.84 -1.02 7.17
C VAL A 60 -1.97 -0.08 6.76
N SER A 61 -1.68 1.22 6.81
CA SER A 61 -2.68 2.26 6.54
C SER A 61 -2.69 2.74 5.08
N ASP A 62 -1.64 2.47 4.30
CA ASP A 62 -1.59 2.80 2.86
C ASP A 62 -0.68 1.82 2.09
N THR A 63 -1.27 1.05 1.20
CA THR A 63 -0.53 0.07 0.39
C THR A 63 -0.10 0.60 -0.99
N HIS A 64 -0.56 1.78 -1.40
CA HIS A 64 -0.39 2.31 -2.76
C HIS A 64 0.64 3.44 -2.88
N GLY A 65 1.34 3.79 -1.82
CA GLY A 65 2.37 4.83 -1.84
C GLY A 65 3.70 4.35 -2.43
N MET A 66 4.70 5.26 -2.46
CA MET A 66 6.09 4.89 -2.71
C MET A 66 6.53 3.86 -1.68
N LYS A 67 7.43 2.98 -2.08
CA LYS A 67 7.95 1.91 -1.24
C LYS A 67 9.44 1.77 -1.40
N ALA A 68 10.14 1.65 -0.30
CA ALA A 68 11.49 1.13 -0.26
C ALA A 68 11.45 -0.28 0.31
N ILE A 69 11.99 -1.24 -0.40
CA ILE A 69 11.86 -2.66 -0.08
C ILE A 69 13.25 -3.28 -0.07
N ARG A 70 13.62 -3.97 1.01
CA ARG A 70 14.87 -4.72 1.05
C ARG A 70 14.87 -5.84 0.03
N ARG A 71 16.00 -6.07 -0.60
CA ARG A 71 16.16 -7.09 -1.64
C ARG A 71 15.63 -8.46 -1.21
N ARG A 72 15.91 -8.88 0.02
CA ARG A 72 15.43 -10.16 0.57
C ARG A 72 13.90 -10.30 0.54
N VAL A 73 13.15 -9.20 0.78
CA VAL A 73 11.68 -9.20 0.73
C VAL A 73 11.20 -9.33 -0.72
N VAL A 74 11.87 -8.65 -1.66
CA VAL A 74 11.54 -8.77 -3.09
C VAL A 74 11.73 -10.20 -3.55
N ASP A 75 12.88 -10.82 -3.24
CA ASP A 75 13.22 -12.16 -3.69
C ASP A 75 12.30 -13.23 -3.11
N ASP A 76 11.83 -13.06 -1.86
CA ASP A 76 10.89 -13.99 -1.20
C ASP A 76 9.43 -13.76 -1.61
N ILE A 77 8.98 -12.51 -1.62
CA ILE A 77 7.55 -12.20 -1.71
C ILE A 77 7.07 -11.96 -3.15
N ALA A 78 7.86 -11.26 -3.98
CA ALA A 78 7.42 -10.89 -5.32
C ALA A 78 7.05 -12.09 -6.20
N PRO A 79 7.77 -13.23 -6.18
CA PRO A 79 7.39 -14.42 -6.95
C PRO A 79 6.04 -15.04 -6.56
N ARG A 80 5.59 -14.77 -5.33
CA ARG A 80 4.32 -15.31 -4.79
C ARG A 80 3.12 -14.41 -5.09
N VAL A 81 3.34 -13.18 -5.59
CA VAL A 81 2.26 -12.24 -5.89
C VAL A 81 1.55 -12.66 -7.16
N ALA A 82 0.27 -13.00 -7.05
CA ALA A 82 -0.56 -13.44 -8.18
C ALA A 82 -1.37 -12.29 -8.80
N SER A 83 -1.47 -11.16 -8.11
CA SER A 83 -2.18 -9.98 -8.60
C SER A 83 -1.32 -9.16 -9.55
N THR A 84 -1.98 -8.49 -10.48
CA THR A 84 -1.34 -7.56 -11.42
C THR A 84 -1.93 -6.17 -11.26
N GLN A 85 -1.28 -5.15 -11.84
CA GLN A 85 -1.76 -3.78 -11.87
C GLN A 85 -2.12 -3.22 -10.47
N ASP A 86 -3.34 -2.73 -10.32
CA ASP A 86 -3.81 -1.98 -9.14
C ASP A 86 -3.70 -2.74 -7.80
N LEU A 87 -3.68 -4.06 -7.82
CA LEU A 87 -3.63 -4.88 -6.61
C LEU A 87 -2.29 -5.56 -6.35
N PHE A 88 -1.32 -5.42 -7.25
CA PHE A 88 0.03 -5.95 -7.06
C PHE A 88 0.64 -5.42 -5.75
N ASP A 89 0.64 -4.12 -5.60
CA ASP A 89 1.16 -3.44 -4.42
C ASP A 89 0.48 -3.88 -3.13
N THR A 90 -0.84 -4.00 -3.18
CA THR A 90 -1.64 -4.42 -2.02
C THR A 90 -1.31 -5.86 -1.62
N GLU A 91 -1.26 -6.78 -2.59
CA GLU A 91 -0.95 -8.18 -2.30
C GLU A 91 0.48 -8.34 -1.78
N LEU A 92 1.44 -7.64 -2.37
CA LEU A 92 2.84 -7.66 -1.95
C LEU A 92 2.99 -7.25 -0.49
N VAL A 93 2.37 -6.13 -0.10
CA VAL A 93 2.41 -5.62 1.27
C VAL A 93 1.74 -6.59 2.25
N ILE A 94 0.55 -7.13 1.92
CA ILE A 94 -0.16 -8.09 2.77
C ILE A 94 0.67 -9.37 2.94
N ARG A 95 1.31 -9.87 1.89
CA ARG A 95 2.17 -11.06 1.97
C ARG A 95 3.41 -10.81 2.82
N ALA A 96 4.06 -9.66 2.66
CA ALA A 96 5.19 -9.26 3.47
C ALA A 96 4.81 -9.17 4.96
N GLU A 97 3.68 -8.52 5.27
CA GLU A 97 3.16 -8.40 6.63
C GLU A 97 2.88 -9.79 7.24
N ARG A 98 2.24 -10.69 6.49
CA ARG A 98 1.95 -12.06 6.95
C ARG A 98 3.19 -12.95 7.10
N ALA A 99 4.22 -12.68 6.33
CA ALA A 99 5.51 -13.36 6.45
C ALA A 99 6.36 -12.85 7.64
N GLY A 100 5.86 -11.84 8.38
CA GLY A 100 6.51 -11.30 9.56
C GLY A 100 7.60 -10.25 9.27
N TYR A 101 7.64 -9.74 8.04
CA TYR A 101 8.55 -8.63 7.72
C TYR A 101 8.12 -7.34 8.41
N ARG A 102 9.11 -6.58 8.90
CA ARG A 102 8.88 -5.32 9.61
C ARG A 102 8.58 -4.21 8.61
N ILE A 103 7.38 -3.63 8.74
CA ILE A 103 6.87 -2.58 7.87
C ILE A 103 6.82 -1.28 8.66
N ALA A 104 7.51 -0.25 8.16
CA ALA A 104 7.41 1.11 8.66
C ALA A 104 6.57 1.97 7.71
N GLU A 105 5.79 2.88 8.28
CA GLU A 105 5.06 3.88 7.51
C GLU A 105 5.62 5.26 7.82
N VAL A 106 6.03 5.98 6.79
CA VAL A 106 6.57 7.34 6.92
C VAL A 106 5.59 8.37 6.34
N PRO A 107 5.47 9.54 6.98
CA PRO A 107 4.55 10.58 6.54
C PRO A 107 4.98 11.18 5.22
N VAL A 108 3.99 11.53 4.38
CA VAL A 108 4.22 12.22 3.11
C VAL A 108 3.19 13.31 2.90
N THR A 109 3.61 14.36 2.19
CA THR A 109 2.69 15.38 1.69
C THR A 109 2.24 14.98 0.28
N VAL A 110 0.93 14.90 0.08
CA VAL A 110 0.34 14.54 -1.22
C VAL A 110 -0.51 15.68 -1.72
N GLU A 111 -0.14 16.19 -2.89
CA GLU A 111 -0.93 17.15 -3.64
C GLU A 111 -1.49 16.50 -4.90
N GLU A 112 -2.72 16.81 -5.23
CA GLU A 112 -3.35 16.32 -6.44
C GLU A 112 -3.13 17.34 -7.55
N LEU A 113 -2.11 17.12 -8.38
CA LEU A 113 -1.76 18.01 -9.51
C LEU A 113 -2.70 17.82 -10.71
N ARG A 114 -3.40 16.71 -10.78
CA ARG A 114 -4.37 16.44 -11.84
C ARG A 114 -5.73 16.12 -11.24
N SER A 115 -6.75 16.88 -11.59
CA SER A 115 -8.15 16.53 -11.35
C SER A 115 -8.54 15.37 -12.25
N SER A 116 -8.02 14.17 -11.98
CA SER A 116 -8.48 12.99 -12.69
C SER A 116 -9.86 12.66 -12.14
N LYS A 117 -10.88 12.97 -12.92
CA LYS A 117 -12.24 12.40 -12.79
C LYS A 117 -12.15 10.90 -13.12
N SER A 118 -11.18 10.21 -12.52
CA SER A 118 -11.07 8.76 -12.72
C SER A 118 -12.33 8.13 -12.18
N ASN A 119 -12.95 7.30 -12.98
CA ASN A 119 -14.14 6.52 -12.64
C ASN A 119 -13.82 5.55 -11.47
N LEU A 120 -13.60 6.12 -10.28
CA LEU A 120 -13.29 5.35 -9.07
C LEU A 120 -14.37 4.28 -8.84
N LEU A 121 -15.63 4.65 -9.07
CA LEU A 121 -16.79 3.75 -8.94
C LEU A 121 -16.70 2.55 -9.89
N ARG A 122 -16.18 2.72 -11.11
CA ARG A 122 -16.00 1.60 -12.06
C ARG A 122 -14.91 0.60 -11.60
N ARG A 123 -13.97 1.05 -10.79
CA ARG A 123 -12.90 0.19 -10.25
C ARG A 123 -13.34 -0.65 -9.06
N VAL A 124 -14.34 -0.20 -8.30
CA VAL A 124 -14.79 -0.87 -7.06
C VAL A 124 -15.11 -2.36 -7.25
N PRO A 125 -15.93 -2.79 -8.23
CA PRO A 125 -16.25 -4.21 -8.39
C PRO A 125 -15.02 -5.06 -8.72
N ARG A 126 -14.11 -4.51 -9.53
CA ARG A 126 -12.84 -5.17 -9.90
C ARG A 126 -11.93 -5.33 -8.69
N THR A 127 -11.80 -4.27 -7.89
CA THR A 127 -11.02 -4.27 -6.66
C THR A 127 -11.55 -5.29 -5.65
N LEU A 128 -12.86 -5.31 -5.42
CA LEU A 128 -13.49 -6.26 -4.49
C LEU A 128 -13.27 -7.72 -4.92
N ARG A 129 -13.45 -8.03 -6.21
CA ARG A 129 -13.16 -9.38 -6.74
C ARG A 129 -11.70 -9.76 -6.55
N GLY A 130 -10.79 -8.80 -6.79
CA GLY A 130 -9.36 -9.02 -6.61
C GLY A 130 -8.98 -9.27 -5.15
N LEU A 131 -9.50 -8.49 -4.21
CA LEU A 131 -9.29 -8.71 -2.77
C LEU A 131 -9.82 -10.08 -2.33
N TRP A 132 -10.97 -10.47 -2.84
CA TRP A 132 -11.54 -11.80 -2.56
C TRP A 132 -10.67 -12.93 -3.11
N ARG A 133 -10.11 -12.76 -4.32
CA ARG A 133 -9.15 -13.70 -4.92
C ARG A 133 -7.90 -13.83 -4.05
N ILE A 134 -7.29 -12.71 -3.63
CA ILE A 134 -6.12 -12.69 -2.74
C ILE A 134 -6.44 -13.44 -1.45
N ARG A 135 -7.56 -13.14 -0.80
CA ARG A 135 -7.98 -13.82 0.44
C ARG A 135 -8.11 -15.33 0.26
N ARG A 136 -8.67 -15.76 -0.87
CA ARG A 136 -8.83 -17.20 -1.18
C ARG A 136 -7.48 -17.88 -1.38
N LEU A 137 -6.53 -17.23 -2.08
CA LEU A 137 -5.18 -17.74 -2.27
C LEU A 137 -4.44 -17.87 -0.93
N LEU A 138 -4.41 -16.81 -0.15
CA LEU A 138 -3.72 -16.79 1.15
C LEU A 138 -4.30 -17.83 2.15
N ARG A 139 -5.59 -18.12 2.08
CA ARG A 139 -6.21 -19.19 2.90
C ARG A 139 -5.81 -20.59 2.46
N ARG A 140 -5.52 -20.78 1.18
CA ARG A 140 -5.06 -22.09 0.65
C ARG A 140 -3.60 -22.33 0.97
N GLU A 141 -2.78 -21.31 0.98
CA GLU A 141 -1.34 -21.37 1.30
C GLU A 141 -1.08 -21.55 2.81
N GLY A 142 -2.01 -21.11 3.65
CA GLY A 142 -1.91 -21.27 5.12
C GLY A 142 -2.51 -22.54 5.67
N ARG A 143 -2.85 -23.51 4.79
CA ARG A 143 -3.23 -24.89 5.14
C ARG A 143 -2.12 -25.84 4.83
#